data_5bc6aa3ec916e98b3498c6b9454f7d30
#
_entry.id   5bc6aa3ec916e98b3498c6b9454f7d30
#
_cell.length_a   1.000
_cell.length_b   1.000
_cell.length_c   1.000
_cell.angle_alpha   90.00
_cell.angle_beta   90.00
_cell.angle_gamma   90.00
#
_symmetry.space_group_name_H-M   'P 1'
#
loop_
_entity.id
_entity.type
_entity.pdbx_description
1 polymer ?
#
loop_
_entity_poly.entity_id
_entity_poly.type
_entity_poly.pdbx_seq_one_letter_code
_entity_poly.pdbx_strand_id
1 'polypeptide(L)'
;MLELKAYGKTELSEMFGTAGMQALQRKMERYGITFEVKGRGENAVFTIKEIEDPFKIYCITELDFDGRTDFVKVRNFLHYFFNDDEFMAMPDEVKEYRMRKQGQDVSRQTIATYIAKLDRKNLIERNTNDYIYYFALKQEQRIVEREEYLCAWHEYWNDIDNGFSSVDAIRRMQKNYGGVARKQAKP
;
A
#
# COMPACT_ATOMS: atom_id res chain seq x y z
N MET A 1 -18.50 -5.24 0.89
CA MET A 1 -17.79 -6.21 0.01
C MET A 1 -18.79 -6.91 -0.89
N LEU A 2 -18.47 -7.10 -2.18
CA LEU A 2 -19.32 -7.82 -3.13
C LEU A 2 -19.36 -9.33 -2.78
N GLU A 3 -20.54 -9.90 -2.71
CA GLU A 3 -20.79 -11.30 -2.35
C GLU A 3 -21.57 -12.03 -3.46
N LEU A 4 -21.62 -13.37 -3.39
CA LEU A 4 -22.37 -14.19 -4.34
C LEU A 4 -23.87 -14.17 -3.98
N LYS A 5 -24.55 -13.05 -4.27
CA LYS A 5 -25.97 -12.85 -4.05
C LYS A 5 -26.59 -11.96 -5.12
N ALA A 6 -27.87 -11.66 -4.99
CA ALA A 6 -28.58 -10.74 -5.87
C ALA A 6 -28.42 -9.29 -5.40
N TYR A 7 -28.19 -8.39 -6.34
CA TYR A 7 -28.04 -6.95 -6.14
C TYR A 7 -28.94 -6.17 -7.11
N GLY A 8 -29.46 -5.04 -6.67
CA GLY A 8 -30.10 -4.08 -7.55
C GLY A 8 -29.09 -3.33 -8.42
N LYS A 9 -29.53 -2.87 -9.59
CA LYS A 9 -28.67 -2.06 -10.50
C LYS A 9 -28.08 -0.84 -9.79
N THR A 10 -28.89 -0.11 -9.04
CA THR A 10 -28.47 1.12 -8.35
C THR A 10 -27.31 0.85 -7.36
N GLU A 11 -27.47 -0.19 -6.54
CA GLU A 11 -26.45 -0.60 -5.56
C GLU A 11 -25.12 -0.93 -6.23
N LEU A 12 -25.13 -1.72 -7.31
CA LEU A 12 -23.92 -2.03 -8.07
C LEU A 12 -23.35 -0.82 -8.80
N SER A 13 -24.22 0.07 -9.29
CA SER A 13 -23.79 1.30 -9.94
C SER A 13 -23.02 2.22 -8.98
N GLU A 14 -23.45 2.31 -7.74
CA GLU A 14 -22.76 3.04 -6.68
C GLU A 14 -21.43 2.37 -6.32
N MET A 15 -21.46 1.05 -6.07
CA MET A 15 -20.23 0.28 -5.76
C MET A 15 -19.13 0.43 -6.82
N PHE A 16 -19.53 0.42 -8.09
CA PHE A 16 -18.59 0.48 -9.20
C PHE A 16 -18.43 1.87 -9.81
N GLY A 17 -19.10 2.90 -9.29
CA GLY A 17 -18.99 4.27 -9.79
C GLY A 17 -19.38 4.37 -11.28
N THR A 18 -20.54 3.82 -11.68
CA THR A 18 -21.02 3.81 -13.06
C THR A 18 -22.52 3.95 -13.15
N ALA A 19 -23.05 4.80 -14.02
CA ALA A 19 -24.47 5.09 -14.11
C ALA A 19 -25.24 4.25 -15.16
N GLY A 20 -24.55 3.73 -16.18
CA GLY A 20 -25.20 3.06 -17.29
C GLY A 20 -25.21 1.54 -17.18
N MET A 21 -26.33 0.88 -17.51
CA MET A 21 -26.49 -0.59 -17.49
C MET A 21 -25.36 -1.30 -18.25
N GLN A 22 -25.10 -0.91 -19.50
CA GLN A 22 -24.06 -1.52 -20.33
C GLN A 22 -22.65 -1.23 -19.80
N ALA A 23 -22.43 -0.02 -19.26
CA ALA A 23 -21.16 0.35 -18.65
C ALA A 23 -20.88 -0.48 -17.40
N LEU A 24 -21.91 -0.71 -16.58
CA LEU A 24 -21.84 -1.56 -15.39
C LEU A 24 -21.48 -3.01 -15.77
N GLN A 25 -22.22 -3.61 -16.72
CA GLN A 25 -21.97 -4.98 -17.18
C GLN A 25 -20.53 -5.13 -17.70
N ARG A 26 -20.09 -4.27 -18.62
CA ARG A 26 -18.73 -4.29 -19.16
C ARG A 26 -17.65 -4.12 -18.07
N LYS A 27 -17.96 -3.31 -17.06
CA LYS A 27 -17.02 -3.09 -15.94
C LYS A 27 -16.90 -4.33 -15.06
N MET A 28 -18.03 -4.97 -14.74
CA MET A 28 -18.07 -6.20 -13.98
C MET A 28 -17.38 -7.36 -14.71
N GLU A 29 -17.66 -7.55 -15.99
CA GLU A 29 -16.99 -8.54 -16.86
C GLU A 29 -15.48 -8.32 -16.91
N ARG A 30 -15.04 -7.08 -17.11
CA ARG A 30 -13.59 -6.71 -17.08
C ARG A 30 -12.91 -7.05 -15.75
N TYR A 31 -13.66 -7.02 -14.67
CA TYR A 31 -13.14 -7.33 -13.34
C TYR A 31 -13.19 -8.82 -13.00
N GLY A 32 -13.67 -9.66 -13.92
CA GLY A 32 -13.79 -11.11 -13.71
C GLY A 32 -14.98 -11.50 -12.85
N ILE A 33 -16.09 -10.75 -12.97
CA ILE A 33 -17.34 -11.06 -12.26
C ILE A 33 -18.30 -11.67 -13.24
N THR A 34 -18.74 -12.90 -12.97
CA THR A 34 -19.80 -13.61 -13.71
C THR A 34 -21.13 -13.37 -13.02
N PHE A 35 -22.15 -13.01 -13.81
CA PHE A 35 -23.48 -12.66 -13.28
C PHE A 35 -24.61 -13.03 -14.25
N GLU A 36 -25.80 -13.16 -13.72
CA GLU A 36 -27.07 -13.23 -14.47
C GLU A 36 -27.89 -11.97 -14.24
N VAL A 37 -28.56 -11.48 -15.27
CA VAL A 37 -29.43 -10.30 -15.16
C VAL A 37 -30.87 -10.66 -15.42
N LYS A 38 -31.77 -10.25 -14.53
CA LYS A 38 -33.23 -10.33 -14.68
C LYS A 38 -33.82 -8.92 -14.61
N GLY A 39 -34.78 -8.65 -15.47
CA GLY A 39 -35.45 -7.33 -15.55
C GLY A 39 -34.71 -6.36 -16.48
N ARG A 40 -35.16 -5.10 -16.49
CA ARG A 40 -34.63 -4.02 -17.35
C ARG A 40 -34.64 -2.68 -16.62
N GLY A 41 -33.81 -1.76 -17.09
CA GLY A 41 -33.72 -0.40 -16.54
C GLY A 41 -33.33 -0.39 -15.07
N GLU A 42 -33.99 0.43 -14.27
CA GLU A 42 -33.70 0.57 -12.83
C GLU A 42 -34.11 -0.67 -11.99
N ASN A 43 -35.07 -1.46 -12.49
CA ASN A 43 -35.54 -2.67 -11.84
C ASN A 43 -34.70 -3.93 -12.19
N ALA A 44 -33.57 -3.75 -12.86
CA ALA A 44 -32.67 -4.85 -13.17
C ALA A 44 -32.02 -5.40 -11.88
N VAL A 45 -32.04 -6.71 -11.75
CA VAL A 45 -31.41 -7.46 -10.66
C VAL A 45 -30.28 -8.31 -11.24
N PHE A 46 -29.10 -8.16 -10.65
CA PHE A 46 -27.90 -8.90 -10.99
C PHE A 46 -27.64 -9.97 -9.94
N THR A 47 -27.65 -11.22 -10.33
CA THR A 47 -27.26 -12.33 -9.46
C THR A 47 -25.81 -12.67 -9.73
N ILE A 48 -24.93 -12.39 -8.77
CA ILE A 48 -23.49 -12.67 -8.88
C ILE A 48 -23.27 -14.17 -8.73
N LYS A 49 -22.62 -14.80 -9.71
CA LYS A 49 -22.38 -16.25 -9.75
C LYS A 49 -20.94 -16.61 -9.37
N GLU A 50 -19.98 -15.77 -9.79
CA GLU A 50 -18.58 -16.03 -9.57
C GLU A 50 -17.79 -14.72 -9.53
N ILE A 51 -16.73 -14.70 -8.77
CA ILE A 51 -15.75 -13.61 -8.68
C ILE A 51 -14.36 -14.24 -8.79
N GLU A 52 -13.68 -14.01 -9.92
CA GLU A 52 -12.34 -14.59 -10.19
C GLU A 52 -11.29 -14.17 -9.15
N ASP A 53 -11.26 -12.90 -8.78
CA ASP A 53 -10.35 -12.36 -7.78
C ASP A 53 -11.10 -11.52 -6.74
N PRO A 54 -11.57 -12.14 -5.64
CA PRO A 54 -12.28 -11.44 -4.56
C PRO A 54 -11.44 -10.33 -3.92
N PHE A 55 -10.11 -10.49 -3.82
CA PHE A 55 -9.23 -9.48 -3.29
C PHE A 55 -9.19 -8.22 -4.17
N LYS A 56 -9.09 -8.39 -5.48
CA LYS A 56 -9.16 -7.29 -6.45
C LYS A 56 -10.48 -6.52 -6.31
N ILE A 57 -11.60 -7.24 -6.23
CA ILE A 57 -12.92 -6.62 -6.08
C ILE A 57 -13.00 -5.87 -4.75
N TYR A 58 -12.55 -6.45 -3.64
CA TYR A 58 -12.47 -5.76 -2.35
C TYR A 58 -11.65 -4.46 -2.45
N CYS A 59 -10.48 -4.51 -3.06
CA CYS A 59 -9.65 -3.32 -3.25
C CYS A 59 -10.36 -2.22 -4.07
N ILE A 60 -11.14 -2.60 -5.08
CA ILE A 60 -11.86 -1.64 -5.92
C ILE A 60 -13.06 -1.05 -5.20
N THR A 61 -13.89 -1.89 -4.56
CA THR A 61 -15.18 -1.46 -3.99
C THR A 61 -15.04 -0.84 -2.60
N GLU A 62 -14.10 -1.33 -1.80
CA GLU A 62 -13.94 -0.89 -0.41
C GLU A 62 -12.77 0.07 -0.22
N LEU A 63 -11.65 -0.13 -0.95
CA LEU A 63 -10.43 0.65 -0.78
C LEU A 63 -10.24 1.71 -1.87
N ASP A 64 -11.17 1.88 -2.79
CA ASP A 64 -11.14 2.87 -3.89
C ASP A 64 -9.92 2.74 -4.81
N PHE A 65 -9.39 1.53 -5.00
CA PHE A 65 -8.33 1.32 -5.98
C PHE A 65 -8.87 1.38 -7.41
N ASP A 66 -8.09 1.96 -8.31
CA ASP A 66 -8.41 1.94 -9.74
C ASP A 66 -8.29 0.50 -10.28
N GLY A 67 -9.21 0.12 -11.17
CA GLY A 67 -9.20 -1.23 -11.79
C GLY A 67 -7.99 -1.53 -12.68
N ARG A 68 -7.13 -0.54 -12.96
CA ARG A 68 -5.85 -0.69 -13.66
C ARG A 68 -4.68 -0.92 -12.72
N THR A 69 -4.92 -0.87 -11.41
CA THR A 69 -3.89 -1.11 -10.40
C THR A 69 -3.34 -2.53 -10.52
N ASP A 70 -2.05 -2.68 -10.34
CA ASP A 70 -1.41 -4.00 -10.19
C ASP A 70 -1.75 -4.58 -8.81
N PHE A 71 -2.78 -5.41 -8.75
CA PHE A 71 -3.28 -5.99 -7.51
C PHE A 71 -2.34 -7.03 -6.88
N VAL A 72 -1.40 -7.57 -7.65
CA VAL A 72 -0.33 -8.43 -7.08
C VAL A 72 0.58 -7.58 -6.20
N LYS A 73 0.98 -6.41 -6.68
CA LYS A 73 1.79 -5.44 -5.89
C LYS A 73 1.03 -4.94 -4.66
N VAL A 74 -0.26 -4.63 -4.79
CA VAL A 74 -1.10 -4.23 -3.65
C VAL A 74 -1.16 -5.35 -2.61
N ARG A 75 -1.42 -6.59 -3.03
CA ARG A 75 -1.50 -7.75 -2.13
C ARG A 75 -0.21 -7.96 -1.36
N ASN A 76 0.93 -7.93 -2.05
CA ASN A 76 2.24 -8.09 -1.44
C ASN A 76 2.54 -6.94 -0.47
N PHE A 77 2.25 -5.69 -0.87
CA PHE A 77 2.40 -4.54 0.02
C PHE A 77 1.56 -4.68 1.29
N LEU A 78 0.27 -4.99 1.17
CA LEU A 78 -0.61 -5.15 2.33
C LEU A 78 -0.20 -6.32 3.21
N HIS A 79 0.30 -7.42 2.61
CA HIS A 79 0.83 -8.54 3.38
C HIS A 79 1.98 -8.11 4.28
N TYR A 80 2.98 -7.41 3.74
CA TYR A 80 4.09 -6.89 4.55
C TYR A 80 3.63 -5.82 5.54
N PHE A 81 2.77 -4.92 5.10
CA PHE A 81 2.32 -3.79 5.92
C PHE A 81 1.57 -4.22 7.17
N PHE A 82 0.76 -5.28 7.11
CA PHE A 82 -0.04 -5.75 8.24
C PHE A 82 0.57 -6.92 9.02
N ASN A 83 1.65 -7.54 8.53
CA ASN A 83 2.27 -8.68 9.20
C ASN A 83 3.71 -8.41 9.66
N ASP A 84 4.25 -7.23 9.41
CA ASP A 84 5.61 -6.83 9.82
C ASP A 84 5.54 -5.42 10.43
N ASP A 85 5.53 -5.37 11.76
CA ASP A 85 5.48 -4.11 12.52
C ASP A 85 6.69 -3.20 12.21
N GLU A 86 7.85 -3.78 11.93
CA GLU A 86 9.01 -3.02 11.49
C GLU A 86 8.74 -2.37 10.13
N PHE A 87 8.19 -3.13 9.18
CA PHE A 87 7.84 -2.61 7.86
C PHE A 87 6.81 -1.49 7.97
N MET A 88 5.77 -1.67 8.79
CA MET A 88 4.75 -0.64 9.02
C MET A 88 5.38 0.65 9.54
N ALA A 89 6.31 0.55 10.48
CA ALA A 89 6.97 1.69 11.13
C ALA A 89 8.05 2.38 10.28
N MET A 90 8.53 1.74 9.20
CA MET A 90 9.60 2.30 8.35
C MET A 90 9.14 3.53 7.57
N PRO A 91 10.08 4.44 7.21
CA PRO A 91 9.83 5.44 6.18
C PRO A 91 9.47 4.81 4.84
N ASP A 92 8.74 5.53 3.99
CA ASP A 92 8.28 5.01 2.69
C ASP A 92 9.45 4.67 1.75
N GLU A 93 10.57 5.38 1.86
CA GLU A 93 11.81 5.07 1.17
C GLU A 93 12.34 3.68 1.55
N VAL A 94 12.27 3.33 2.84
CA VAL A 94 12.71 2.02 3.33
C VAL A 94 11.74 0.94 2.90
N LYS A 95 10.44 1.22 2.89
CA LYS A 95 9.43 0.31 2.35
C LYS A 95 9.67 0.01 0.87
N GLU A 96 9.94 1.04 0.04
CA GLU A 96 10.28 0.89 -1.37
C GLU A 96 11.40 -0.11 -1.59
N TYR A 97 12.49 0.04 -0.87
CA TYR A 97 13.62 -0.88 -0.98
C TYR A 97 13.28 -2.31 -0.53
N ARG A 98 12.66 -2.49 0.61
CA ARG A 98 12.27 -3.82 1.03
C ARG A 98 11.38 -4.50 -0.02
N MET A 99 10.44 -3.78 -0.61
CA MET A 99 9.60 -4.27 -1.70
C MET A 99 10.46 -4.64 -2.93
N ARG A 100 11.41 -3.78 -3.32
CA ARG A 100 12.33 -4.04 -4.43
C ARG A 100 13.20 -5.27 -4.18
N LYS A 101 13.73 -5.45 -2.97
CA LYS A 101 14.47 -6.68 -2.60
C LYS A 101 13.64 -7.95 -2.71
N GLN A 102 12.34 -7.85 -2.56
CA GLN A 102 11.39 -8.95 -2.74
C GLN A 102 10.95 -9.12 -4.21
N GLY A 103 11.62 -8.46 -5.14
CA GLY A 103 11.29 -8.49 -6.56
C GLY A 103 10.04 -7.68 -6.92
N GLN A 104 9.57 -6.82 -6.03
CA GLN A 104 8.40 -5.95 -6.24
C GLN A 104 8.86 -4.53 -6.53
N ASP A 105 8.78 -4.12 -7.80
CA ASP A 105 9.07 -2.75 -8.19
C ASP A 105 7.86 -1.83 -7.87
N VAL A 106 7.84 -1.33 -6.64
CA VAL A 106 6.81 -0.40 -6.14
C VAL A 106 7.50 0.87 -5.68
N SER A 107 7.24 1.98 -6.36
CA SER A 107 7.86 3.25 -6.01
C SER A 107 7.35 3.80 -4.67
N ARG A 108 8.15 4.62 -4.00
CA ARG A 108 7.78 5.38 -2.80
C ARG A 108 6.43 6.10 -2.95
N GLN A 109 6.22 6.73 -4.11
CA GLN A 109 4.98 7.46 -4.38
C GLN A 109 3.75 6.53 -4.46
N THR A 110 3.93 5.34 -5.01
CA THR A 110 2.90 4.30 -5.03
C THR A 110 2.59 3.81 -3.61
N ILE A 111 3.61 3.57 -2.79
CA ILE A 111 3.47 3.19 -1.38
C ILE A 111 2.70 4.26 -0.60
N ALA A 112 3.09 5.53 -0.73
CA ALA A 112 2.39 6.65 -0.10
C ALA A 112 0.91 6.71 -0.53
N THR A 113 0.61 6.40 -1.80
CA THR A 113 -0.77 6.32 -2.32
C THR A 113 -1.54 5.17 -1.67
N TYR A 114 -0.93 3.99 -1.51
CA TYR A 114 -1.56 2.84 -0.85
C TYR A 114 -1.89 3.16 0.62
N ILE A 115 -0.92 3.71 1.34
CA ILE A 115 -1.09 4.14 2.73
C ILE A 115 -2.19 5.20 2.85
N ALA A 116 -2.24 6.18 1.94
CA ALA A 116 -3.27 7.21 1.95
C ALA A 116 -4.69 6.66 1.72
N LYS A 117 -4.83 5.55 0.97
CA LYS A 117 -6.11 4.87 0.78
C LYS A 117 -6.55 4.13 2.04
N LEU A 118 -5.62 3.44 2.71
CA LEU A 118 -5.89 2.75 3.99
C LEU A 118 -6.32 3.76 5.08
N ASP A 119 -5.60 4.87 5.19
CA ASP A 119 -5.88 5.95 6.12
C ASP A 119 -7.27 6.57 5.89
N ARG A 120 -7.61 6.88 4.63
CA ARG A 120 -8.92 7.41 4.26
C ARG A 120 -10.10 6.50 4.62
N LYS A 121 -9.83 5.19 4.68
CA LYS A 121 -10.82 4.17 5.08
C LYS A 121 -10.77 3.84 6.57
N ASN A 122 -10.00 4.58 7.35
CA ASN A 122 -9.80 4.37 8.79
C ASN A 122 -9.31 2.94 9.13
N LEU A 123 -8.55 2.31 8.23
CA LEU A 123 -7.94 1.00 8.45
C LEU A 123 -6.60 1.09 9.17
N ILE A 124 -6.02 2.29 9.20
CA ILE A 124 -4.79 2.63 9.91
C ILE A 124 -4.91 4.02 10.51
N GLU A 125 -4.22 4.23 11.61
CA GLU A 125 -3.98 5.57 12.14
C GLU A 125 -2.60 6.05 11.70
N ARG A 126 -2.54 7.21 11.04
CA ARG A 126 -1.27 7.86 10.76
C ARG A 126 -0.81 8.63 11.97
N ASN A 127 0.15 8.10 12.67
CA ASN A 127 0.90 8.89 13.63
C ASN A 127 1.93 9.74 12.87
N THR A 128 1.49 10.87 12.27
CA THR A 128 2.26 11.64 11.31
C THR A 128 3.28 12.59 11.96
N ASN A 129 3.23 12.83 13.27
CA ASN A 129 3.92 13.99 13.84
C ASN A 129 4.80 13.74 15.06
N ASP A 130 4.90 12.53 15.56
CA ASP A 130 5.56 12.34 16.85
C ASP A 130 6.64 11.25 16.85
N TYR A 131 7.59 11.37 15.90
CA TYR A 131 8.80 10.56 15.94
C TYR A 131 9.98 11.39 16.43
N ILE A 132 10.78 10.76 17.30
CA ILE A 132 12.14 11.19 17.61
C ILE A 132 13.05 10.45 16.63
N TYR A 133 13.83 11.20 15.86
CA TYR A 133 14.83 10.66 14.94
C TYR A 133 16.18 10.68 15.65
N TYR A 134 16.95 9.62 15.54
CA TYR A 134 18.26 9.54 16.19
C TYR A 134 19.21 8.59 15.47
N PHE A 135 20.50 8.81 15.66
CA PHE A 135 21.54 7.85 15.30
C PHE A 135 21.93 7.05 16.53
N ALA A 136 21.94 5.73 16.39
CA ALA A 136 22.32 4.82 17.46
C ALA A 136 23.66 4.13 17.15
N LEU A 137 24.64 4.26 18.06
CA LEU A 137 25.90 3.53 18.02
C LEU A 137 26.16 2.94 19.42
N LYS A 138 26.12 1.61 19.53
CA LYS A 138 26.24 0.90 20.82
C LYS A 138 25.17 1.38 21.82
N GLN A 139 25.58 2.05 22.89
CA GLN A 139 24.68 2.56 23.94
C GLN A 139 24.41 4.08 23.80
N GLU A 140 25.05 4.73 22.83
CA GLU A 140 24.90 6.15 22.59
C GLU A 140 23.80 6.42 21.56
N GLN A 141 23.01 7.47 21.82
CA GLN A 141 21.97 7.94 20.91
C GLN A 141 22.12 9.45 20.71
N ARG A 142 22.17 9.89 19.46
CA ARG A 142 22.18 11.31 19.10
C ARG A 142 20.87 11.66 18.42
N ILE A 143 20.04 12.47 19.06
CA ILE A 143 18.80 13.00 18.47
C ILE A 143 19.17 13.92 17.32
N VAL A 144 18.41 13.84 16.23
CA VAL A 144 18.64 14.58 14.99
C VAL A 144 17.32 15.05 14.38
N GLU A 145 17.40 16.02 13.49
CA GLU A 145 16.27 16.44 12.69
C GLU A 145 15.90 15.39 11.62
N ARG A 146 14.65 15.42 11.18
CA ARG A 146 14.12 14.47 10.21
C ARG A 146 14.90 14.47 8.90
N GLU A 147 15.35 15.64 8.46
CA GLU A 147 16.12 15.84 7.24
C GLU A 147 17.47 15.09 7.27
N GLU A 148 18.20 15.19 8.38
CA GLU A 148 19.48 14.48 8.56
C GLU A 148 19.26 12.95 8.58
N TYR A 149 18.21 12.51 9.25
CA TYR A 149 17.81 11.10 9.26
C TYR A 149 17.49 10.59 7.85
N LEU A 150 16.73 11.36 7.05
CA LEU A 150 16.40 10.99 5.68
C LEU A 150 17.64 10.99 4.78
N CYS A 151 18.54 11.96 4.90
CA CYS A 151 19.82 11.98 4.15
C CYS A 151 20.63 10.71 4.38
N ALA A 152 20.76 10.27 5.63
CA ALA A 152 21.48 9.03 5.94
C ALA A 152 20.88 7.81 5.26
N TRP A 153 19.55 7.72 5.20
CA TRP A 153 18.88 6.64 4.50
C TRP A 153 19.02 6.76 2.98
N HIS A 154 18.98 7.94 2.40
CA HIS A 154 19.23 8.14 0.97
C HIS A 154 20.65 7.69 0.58
N GLU A 155 21.68 8.04 1.36
CA GLU A 155 23.05 7.57 1.12
C GLU A 155 23.16 6.05 1.21
N TYR A 156 22.54 5.45 2.24
CA TYR A 156 22.46 3.99 2.36
C TYR A 156 21.89 3.34 1.10
N TRP A 157 20.86 3.92 0.54
CA TRP A 157 20.19 3.40 -0.66
C TRP A 157 21.07 3.53 -1.89
N ASN A 158 21.70 4.67 -2.07
CA ASN A 158 22.64 4.89 -3.15
C ASN A 158 23.81 3.89 -3.08
N ASP A 159 24.30 3.58 -1.89
CA ASP A 159 25.32 2.55 -1.71
C ASP A 159 24.84 1.17 -2.17
N ILE A 160 23.63 0.79 -1.80
CA ILE A 160 23.04 -0.47 -2.23
C ILE A 160 22.85 -0.52 -3.76
N ASP A 161 22.34 0.54 -4.36
CA ASP A 161 22.15 0.64 -5.81
C ASP A 161 23.48 0.60 -6.57
N ASN A 162 24.56 1.05 -5.93
CA ASN A 162 25.95 0.96 -6.44
C ASN A 162 26.63 -0.38 -6.14
N GLY A 163 25.91 -1.38 -5.63
CA GLY A 163 26.37 -2.76 -5.44
C GLY A 163 27.07 -3.03 -4.11
N PHE A 164 27.03 -2.11 -3.15
CA PHE A 164 27.53 -2.39 -1.80
C PHE A 164 26.60 -3.38 -1.08
N SER A 165 27.18 -4.22 -0.22
CA SER A 165 26.36 -5.05 0.67
C SER A 165 25.64 -4.19 1.70
N SER A 166 24.52 -4.70 2.24
CA SER A 166 23.80 -4.00 3.32
C SER A 166 24.66 -3.78 4.55
N VAL A 167 25.60 -4.67 4.82
CA VAL A 167 26.56 -4.54 5.94
C VAL A 167 27.53 -3.40 5.69
N ASP A 168 28.05 -3.27 4.48
CA ASP A 168 28.98 -2.20 4.15
C ASP A 168 28.29 -0.84 4.10
N ALA A 169 27.07 -0.78 3.55
CA ALA A 169 26.24 0.43 3.57
C ALA A 169 25.91 0.89 5.01
N ILE A 170 25.59 -0.02 5.91
CA ILE A 170 25.42 0.30 7.34
C ILE A 170 26.72 0.80 7.98
N ARG A 171 27.87 0.18 7.69
CA ARG A 171 29.18 0.63 8.20
C ARG A 171 29.50 2.05 7.72
N ARG A 172 29.19 2.36 6.46
CA ARG A 172 29.35 3.71 5.91
C ARG A 172 28.44 4.72 6.61
N MET A 173 27.16 4.37 6.82
CA MET A 173 26.23 5.20 7.60
C MET A 173 26.77 5.46 9.01
N GLN A 174 27.25 4.43 9.72
CA GLN A 174 27.86 4.59 11.03
C GLN A 174 29.08 5.52 11.02
N LYS A 175 29.91 5.42 9.99
CA LYS A 175 31.10 6.27 9.83
C LYS A 175 30.73 7.72 9.54
N ASN A 176 29.78 7.95 8.64
CA ASN A 176 29.41 9.29 8.17
C ASN A 176 28.55 10.05 9.18
N TYR A 177 27.68 9.36 9.89
CA TYR A 177 26.66 9.95 10.77
C TYR A 177 26.85 9.62 12.27
N GLY A 178 27.87 8.84 12.60
CA GLY A 178 28.15 8.45 13.99
C GLY A 178 27.18 7.41 14.56
N GLY A 179 26.41 6.70 13.70
CA GLY A 179 25.47 5.67 14.15
C GLY A 179 24.54 5.20 13.05
N VAL A 180 23.66 4.28 13.38
CA VAL A 180 22.60 3.81 12.49
C VAL A 180 21.35 4.66 12.70
N ALA A 181 20.78 5.18 11.61
CA ALA A 181 19.56 5.98 11.65
C ALA A 181 18.36 5.16 12.14
N ARG A 182 17.70 5.64 13.18
CA ARG A 182 16.54 5.04 13.82
C ARG A 182 15.48 6.08 14.09
N LYS A 183 14.22 5.64 14.23
CA LYS A 183 13.13 6.48 14.72
C LYS A 183 12.37 5.76 15.83
N GLN A 184 11.81 6.51 16.74
CA GLN A 184 10.96 6.04 17.81
C GLN A 184 9.76 6.96 17.93
N ALA A 185 8.55 6.40 18.13
CA ALA A 185 7.39 7.21 18.45
C ALA A 185 7.65 7.99 19.75
N LYS A 186 7.23 9.25 19.81
CA LYS A 186 7.22 9.98 21.09
C LYS A 186 6.25 9.30 22.04
N PRO A 187 6.58 9.20 23.33
CA PRO A 187 5.71 8.63 24.32
C PRO A 187 4.42 9.43 24.51
#